data_70d41d597b92889202ffbcc1f8d56d50
#
_entry.id   70d41d597b92889202ffbcc1f8d56d50
#
_cell.length_a   1.000
_cell.length_b   1.000
_cell.length_c   1.000
_cell.angle_alpha   90.00
_cell.angle_beta   90.00
_cell.angle_gamma   90.00
#
_symmetry.space_group_name_H-M   'P 1'
#
loop_
_entity.id
_entity.type
_entity.pdbx_description
1 polymer ?
#
loop_
_entity_poly.entity_id
_entity_poly.type
_entity_poly.pdbx_seq_one_letter_code
_entity_poly.pdbx_strand_id
1 'polypeptide(L)'
;MELFTKILLVITLTTAFLSDAFAQERSIGTSLSFSGIGLTYDHQVKETAFVHIGAQLEMTETFIGRARVPGGSVSFTWNDILGSTTSGNGNKISFFAGAGAAVGYCKDFRVKRKEQIRYGSFFGLKGRAGVRIESDRNITITAAVSPVLGMYLYTKDETVMMRYYRYGLLQTLMPELTISYRF
;
A
#
# COMPACT_ATOMS: atom_id res chain seq x y z
N MET A 1 -11.05 -11.10 -28.49
CA MET A 1 -10.08 -10.19 -29.10
C MET A 1 -10.33 -8.73 -28.75
N GLU A 2 -11.56 -8.23 -28.82
CA GLU A 2 -11.88 -6.82 -28.47
C GLU A 2 -11.56 -6.39 -27.05
N LEU A 3 -11.78 -7.24 -26.03
CA LEU A 3 -11.52 -6.89 -24.64
C LEU A 3 -10.02 -6.72 -24.37
N PHE A 4 -9.20 -7.58 -24.96
CA PHE A 4 -7.75 -7.51 -24.83
C PHE A 4 -7.18 -6.24 -25.47
N THR A 5 -7.72 -5.85 -26.63
CA THR A 5 -7.33 -4.60 -27.33
C THR A 5 -7.74 -3.36 -26.54
N LYS A 6 -8.91 -3.37 -25.89
CA LYS A 6 -9.36 -2.26 -25.02
C LYS A 6 -8.50 -2.14 -23.76
N ILE A 7 -8.14 -3.26 -23.14
CA ILE A 7 -7.24 -3.28 -21.98
C ILE A 7 -5.84 -2.79 -22.39
N LEU A 8 -5.32 -3.26 -23.52
CA LEU A 8 -4.01 -2.83 -24.02
C LEU A 8 -4.03 -1.33 -24.38
N LEU A 9 -5.12 -0.83 -24.95
CA LEU A 9 -5.29 0.59 -25.29
C LEU A 9 -5.33 1.46 -24.02
N VAL A 10 -6.03 1.02 -22.99
CA VAL A 10 -6.07 1.72 -21.68
C VAL A 10 -4.68 1.73 -21.03
N ILE A 11 -3.96 0.62 -21.07
CA ILE A 11 -2.58 0.54 -20.53
C ILE A 11 -1.65 1.44 -21.34
N THR A 12 -1.73 1.45 -22.68
CA THR A 12 -0.90 2.33 -23.52
C THR A 12 -1.27 3.81 -23.37
N LEU A 13 -2.55 4.13 -23.22
CA LEU A 13 -2.97 5.51 -22.95
C LEU A 13 -2.49 5.99 -21.59
N THR A 14 -2.61 5.16 -20.55
CA THR A 14 -2.09 5.49 -19.22
C THR A 14 -0.58 5.62 -19.19
N THR A 15 0.16 4.79 -19.93
CA THR A 15 1.63 4.94 -20.05
C THR A 15 2.03 6.17 -20.86
N ALA A 16 1.28 6.55 -21.91
CA ALA A 16 1.55 7.75 -22.70
C ALA A 16 1.29 9.06 -21.92
N PHE A 17 0.26 9.10 -21.06
CA PHE A 17 0.04 10.23 -20.14
C PHE A 17 1.10 10.33 -19.02
N LEU A 18 1.83 9.26 -18.75
CA LEU A 18 2.92 9.25 -17.76
C LEU A 18 4.28 9.65 -18.36
N SER A 19 4.40 9.80 -19.70
CA SER A 19 5.67 10.09 -20.37
C SER A 19 5.93 11.57 -20.61
N ASP A 20 4.93 12.44 -20.50
CA ASP A 20 5.08 13.86 -20.72
C ASP A 20 5.03 14.63 -19.41
N ALA A 21 6.14 14.83 -18.76
CA ALA A 21 6.49 16.05 -18.05
C ALA A 21 7.61 15.84 -17.04
N PHE A 22 8.69 16.56 -17.23
CA PHE A 22 9.72 16.88 -16.24
C PHE A 22 10.47 15.68 -15.65
N ALA A 23 11.68 15.91 -15.16
CA ALA A 23 12.48 14.96 -14.40
C ALA A 23 11.78 14.61 -13.06
N GLN A 24 10.69 13.85 -13.15
CA GLN A 24 9.91 13.41 -12.00
C GLN A 24 10.65 12.25 -11.34
N GLU A 25 11.01 12.43 -10.08
CA GLU A 25 11.67 11.38 -9.31
C GLU A 25 10.76 10.17 -9.16
N ARG A 26 11.30 9.01 -9.48
CA ARG A 26 10.65 7.71 -9.32
C ARG A 26 11.45 6.89 -8.36
N SER A 27 10.79 6.06 -7.59
CA SER A 27 11.48 5.11 -6.74
C SER A 27 10.79 3.75 -6.69
N ILE A 28 11.58 2.71 -6.59
CA ILE A 28 11.13 1.34 -6.35
C ILE A 28 11.74 0.84 -5.05
N GLY A 29 10.98 0.12 -4.27
CA GLY A 29 11.43 -0.31 -2.96
C GLY A 29 10.74 -1.54 -2.43
N THR A 30 11.15 -1.90 -1.22
CA THR A 30 10.55 -2.97 -0.44
C THR A 30 9.98 -2.40 0.84
N SER A 31 8.76 -2.78 1.18
CA SER A 31 8.13 -2.47 2.45
C SER A 31 8.14 -3.66 3.39
N LEU A 32 8.32 -3.38 4.66
CA LEU A 32 8.25 -4.33 5.75
C LEU A 32 7.31 -3.79 6.81
N SER A 33 6.36 -4.61 7.24
CA SER A 33 5.45 -4.30 8.33
C SER A 33 5.21 -5.54 9.19
N PHE A 34 4.57 -5.39 10.34
CA PHE A 34 4.14 -6.55 11.12
C PHE A 34 3.07 -7.40 10.39
N SER A 35 2.42 -6.85 9.38
CA SER A 35 1.44 -7.57 8.55
C SER A 35 2.08 -8.38 7.44
N GLY A 36 3.26 -7.98 6.95
CA GLY A 36 3.89 -8.67 5.83
C GLY A 36 5.02 -7.90 5.18
N ILE A 37 5.37 -8.35 3.99
CA ILE A 37 6.39 -7.75 3.14
C ILE A 37 5.77 -7.36 1.81
N GLY A 38 6.30 -6.32 1.17
CA GLY A 38 5.77 -5.84 -0.10
C GLY A 38 6.80 -5.18 -0.99
N LEU A 39 6.38 -4.97 -2.23
CA LEU A 39 7.06 -4.13 -3.20
C LEU A 39 6.32 -2.80 -3.30
N THR A 40 7.06 -1.73 -3.45
CA THR A 40 6.51 -0.38 -3.54
C THR A 40 7.07 0.37 -4.74
N TYR A 41 6.25 1.23 -5.31
CA TYR A 41 6.63 2.17 -6.33
C TYR A 41 6.08 3.54 -5.95
N ASP A 42 6.97 4.53 -5.87
CA ASP A 42 6.59 5.92 -5.67
C ASP A 42 6.89 6.71 -6.94
N HIS A 43 5.97 7.60 -7.29
CA HIS A 43 6.10 8.52 -8.41
C HIS A 43 5.77 9.93 -7.94
N GLN A 44 6.75 10.81 -7.97
CA GLN A 44 6.57 12.21 -7.63
C GLN A 44 5.82 12.92 -8.74
N VAL A 45 4.63 13.42 -8.44
CA VAL A 45 3.77 14.12 -9.41
C VAL A 45 4.00 15.63 -9.36
N LYS A 46 4.36 16.15 -8.18
CA LYS A 46 4.69 17.55 -7.92
C LYS A 46 5.75 17.59 -6.82
N GLU A 47 6.39 18.76 -6.64
CA GLU A 47 7.33 18.95 -5.52
C GLU A 47 6.71 18.66 -4.15
N THR A 48 5.40 18.84 -4.04
CA THR A 48 4.63 18.66 -2.80
C THR A 48 3.74 17.44 -2.79
N ALA A 49 3.77 16.58 -3.81
CA ALA A 49 2.88 15.42 -3.88
C ALA A 49 3.49 14.23 -4.64
N PHE A 50 3.21 13.03 -4.16
CA PHE A 50 3.62 11.80 -4.81
C PHE A 50 2.53 10.72 -4.74
N VAL A 51 2.50 9.87 -5.75
CA VAL A 51 1.69 8.66 -5.82
C VAL A 51 2.50 7.51 -5.25
N HIS A 52 1.88 6.70 -4.41
CA HIS A 52 2.43 5.45 -3.91
C HIS A 52 1.58 4.27 -4.34
N ILE A 53 2.20 3.28 -4.95
CA ILE A 53 1.61 1.99 -5.30
C ILE A 53 2.33 0.92 -4.50
N GLY A 54 1.58 0.10 -3.78
CA GLY A 54 2.12 -1.00 -2.98
C GLY A 54 1.46 -2.32 -3.36
N ALA A 55 2.27 -3.36 -3.51
CA ALA A 55 1.82 -4.76 -3.59
C ALA A 55 2.41 -5.51 -2.41
N GLN A 56 1.57 -6.07 -1.54
CA GLN A 56 1.98 -6.64 -0.26
C GLN A 56 1.50 -8.08 -0.10
N LEU A 57 2.36 -8.93 0.46
CA LEU A 57 2.02 -10.25 0.93
C LEU A 57 1.65 -10.17 2.42
N GLU A 58 0.41 -10.49 2.73
CA GLU A 58 -0.14 -10.48 4.10
C GLU A 58 0.24 -11.77 4.82
N MET A 59 1.22 -11.71 5.70
CA MET A 59 1.84 -12.88 6.32
C MET A 59 1.47 -13.08 7.79
N THR A 60 0.74 -12.16 8.42
CA THR A 60 0.43 -12.21 9.86
C THR A 60 -0.19 -13.53 10.28
N GLU A 61 -1.22 -13.98 9.60
CA GLU A 61 -1.89 -15.26 9.92
C GLU A 61 -1.02 -16.48 9.59
N THR A 62 -0.04 -16.33 8.70
CA THR A 62 0.95 -17.36 8.37
C THR A 62 2.00 -17.48 9.47
N PHE A 63 2.55 -16.36 9.94
CA PHE A 63 3.55 -16.35 11.02
C PHE A 63 3.02 -16.93 12.34
N ILE A 64 1.77 -16.69 12.65
CA ILE A 64 1.13 -17.23 13.86
C ILE A 64 0.52 -18.62 13.65
N GLY A 65 0.82 -19.29 12.53
CA GLY A 65 0.40 -20.66 12.23
C GLY A 65 -1.10 -20.86 11.95
N ARG A 66 -1.82 -19.79 11.68
CA ARG A 66 -3.28 -19.83 11.44
C ARG A 66 -3.66 -19.88 9.95
N ALA A 67 -2.72 -19.60 9.06
CA ALA A 67 -2.89 -19.72 7.63
C ALA A 67 -1.73 -20.53 7.03
N ARG A 68 -2.03 -21.34 6.02
CA ARG A 68 -1.00 -22.11 5.27
C ARG A 68 -0.41 -21.30 4.12
N VAL A 69 -1.14 -20.33 3.63
CA VAL A 69 -0.78 -19.49 2.48
C VAL A 69 -0.92 -18.04 2.89
N PRO A 70 0.03 -17.16 2.54
CA PRO A 70 -0.11 -15.74 2.78
C PRO A 70 -1.27 -15.18 1.95
N GLY A 71 -1.87 -14.09 2.44
CA GLY A 71 -2.76 -13.25 1.65
C GLY A 71 -1.98 -12.33 0.73
N GLY A 72 -2.69 -11.60 -0.11
CA GLY A 72 -2.10 -10.58 -0.97
C GLY A 72 -2.97 -9.35 -1.06
N SER A 73 -2.34 -8.18 -1.18
CA SER A 73 -3.05 -6.92 -1.37
C SER A 73 -2.30 -5.99 -2.33
N VAL A 74 -3.07 -5.14 -2.99
CA VAL A 74 -2.56 -4.04 -3.81
C VAL A 74 -3.20 -2.75 -3.34
N SER A 75 -2.44 -1.69 -3.29
CA SER A 75 -2.93 -0.38 -2.86
C SER A 75 -2.35 0.74 -3.70
N PHE A 76 -3.12 1.80 -3.78
CA PHE A 76 -2.77 3.06 -4.41
C PHE A 76 -3.10 4.19 -3.43
N THR A 77 -2.18 5.13 -3.21
CA THR A 77 -2.44 6.34 -2.42
C THR A 77 -1.83 7.57 -3.08
N TRP A 78 -2.57 8.66 -3.07
CA TRP A 78 -2.06 10.00 -3.33
C TRP A 78 -1.62 10.59 -2.00
N ASN A 79 -0.40 11.11 -1.93
CA ASN A 79 0.20 11.63 -0.69
C ASN A 79 0.68 13.06 -0.92
N ASP A 80 0.28 13.96 -0.05
CA ASP A 80 0.74 15.35 -0.03
C ASP A 80 1.82 15.53 1.03
N ILE A 81 2.88 16.24 0.70
CA ILE A 81 3.96 16.61 1.61
C ILE A 81 3.50 17.83 2.39
N LEU A 82 3.28 17.65 3.68
CA LEU A 82 2.79 18.67 4.60
C LEU A 82 3.89 19.63 5.05
N GLY A 83 5.13 19.19 5.02
CA GLY A 83 6.29 19.97 5.39
C GLY A 83 7.58 19.20 5.15
N SER A 84 8.65 19.92 4.88
CA SER A 84 9.98 19.33 4.70
C SER A 84 11.06 20.19 5.36
N THR A 85 12.11 19.53 5.82
CA THR A 85 13.32 20.16 6.34
C THR A 85 14.55 19.44 5.81
N THR A 86 15.64 20.17 5.66
CA THR A 86 16.92 19.59 5.25
C THR A 86 17.84 19.53 6.46
N SER A 87 18.35 18.33 6.75
CA SER A 87 19.34 18.13 7.80
C SER A 87 20.71 18.69 7.36
N GLY A 88 21.57 19.04 8.32
CA GLY A 88 22.94 19.51 8.05
C GLY A 88 23.79 18.54 7.24
N ASN A 89 23.40 17.26 7.11
CA ASN A 89 24.05 16.24 6.31
C ASN A 89 23.46 16.13 4.88
N GLY A 90 22.65 17.09 4.42
CA GLY A 90 22.05 17.06 3.08
C GLY A 90 20.78 16.20 2.96
N ASN A 91 20.44 15.39 3.95
CA ASN A 91 19.23 14.56 3.90
C ASN A 91 17.97 15.43 4.02
N LYS A 92 17.02 15.23 3.10
CA LYS A 92 15.69 15.86 3.16
C LYS A 92 14.75 14.98 3.96
N ILE A 93 14.13 15.56 4.98
CA ILE A 93 13.11 14.91 5.82
C ILE A 93 11.77 15.56 5.51
N SER A 94 10.79 14.76 5.12
CA SER A 94 9.46 15.23 4.73
C SER A 94 8.38 14.50 5.53
N PHE A 95 7.38 15.24 6.00
CA PHE A 95 6.17 14.70 6.59
C PHE A 95 5.08 14.67 5.52
N PHE A 96 4.35 13.58 5.43
CA PHE A 96 3.30 13.44 4.44
C PHE A 96 2.05 12.81 5.01
N ALA A 97 0.92 13.09 4.37
CA ALA A 97 -0.33 12.39 4.57
C ALA A 97 -1.05 12.22 3.24
N GLY A 98 -1.83 11.16 3.14
CA GLY A 98 -2.53 10.86 1.90
C GLY A 98 -3.66 9.88 2.08
N ALA A 99 -4.38 9.68 0.98
CA ALA A 99 -5.49 8.76 0.91
C ALA A 99 -5.55 8.08 -0.47
N GLY A 100 -6.23 6.95 -0.50
CA GLY A 100 -6.39 6.18 -1.73
C GLY A 100 -7.27 4.96 -1.52
N ALA A 101 -6.96 3.88 -2.22
CA ALA A 101 -7.71 2.64 -2.18
C ALA A 101 -6.80 1.43 -1.98
N ALA A 102 -7.36 0.38 -1.41
CA ALA A 102 -6.72 -0.92 -1.29
C ALA A 102 -7.70 -2.03 -1.59
N VAL A 103 -7.21 -3.08 -2.24
CA VAL A 103 -7.92 -4.32 -2.50
C VAL A 103 -7.01 -5.50 -2.19
N GLY A 104 -7.56 -6.61 -1.75
CA GLY A 104 -6.75 -7.78 -1.48
C GLY A 104 -7.57 -9.01 -1.16
N TYR A 105 -6.86 -10.11 -0.99
CA TYR A 105 -7.39 -11.40 -0.60
C TYR A 105 -6.56 -11.98 0.55
N CYS A 106 -7.14 -12.00 1.74
CA CYS A 106 -6.43 -12.43 2.95
C CYS A 106 -7.41 -13.01 3.98
N LYS A 107 -6.91 -13.38 5.13
CA LYS A 107 -7.74 -13.61 6.31
C LYS A 107 -7.88 -12.33 7.11
N ASP A 108 -9.12 -12.02 7.50
CA ASP A 108 -9.41 -10.88 8.37
C ASP A 108 -9.10 -11.21 9.85
N PHE A 109 -8.98 -10.19 10.68
CA PHE A 109 -8.66 -10.32 12.09
C PHE A 109 -9.77 -11.01 12.90
N ARG A 110 -9.37 -11.91 13.80
CA ARG A 110 -10.26 -12.69 14.66
C ARG A 110 -10.50 -11.98 15.99
N VAL A 111 -11.74 -11.62 16.25
CA VAL A 111 -12.14 -10.99 17.51
C VAL A 111 -12.52 -12.02 18.57
N LYS A 112 -13.24 -13.07 18.18
CA LYS A 112 -13.71 -14.12 19.09
C LYS A 112 -12.90 -15.41 18.93
N ARG A 113 -12.51 -16.04 20.05
CA ARG A 113 -11.68 -17.27 20.05
C ARG A 113 -12.28 -18.44 19.25
N LYS A 114 -13.59 -18.52 19.15
CA LYS A 114 -14.34 -19.54 18.40
C LYS A 114 -14.69 -19.15 16.95
N GLU A 115 -14.35 -17.92 16.52
CA GLU A 115 -14.66 -17.46 15.17
C GLU A 115 -13.75 -18.15 14.15
N GLN A 116 -14.34 -18.86 13.18
CA GLN A 116 -13.59 -19.41 12.07
C GLN A 116 -13.33 -18.29 11.04
N ILE A 117 -12.08 -17.94 10.87
CA ILE A 117 -11.69 -16.95 9.87
C ILE A 117 -11.45 -17.67 8.55
N ARG A 118 -12.19 -17.32 7.55
CA ARG A 118 -12.04 -17.80 6.17
C ARG A 118 -11.26 -16.78 5.36
N TYR A 119 -10.64 -17.23 4.28
CA TYR A 119 -10.10 -16.31 3.27
C TYR A 119 -11.24 -15.55 2.61
N GLY A 120 -11.00 -14.30 2.30
CA GLY A 120 -11.95 -13.45 1.64
C GLY A 120 -11.26 -12.26 0.98
N SER A 121 -12.01 -11.57 0.14
CA SER A 121 -11.56 -10.34 -0.50
C SER A 121 -11.89 -9.15 0.36
N PHE A 122 -11.01 -8.18 0.43
CA PHE A 122 -11.32 -6.88 1.00
C PHE A 122 -11.13 -5.77 -0.04
N PHE A 123 -11.86 -4.70 0.13
CA PHE A 123 -11.70 -3.46 -0.60
C PHE A 123 -12.06 -2.29 0.31
N GLY A 124 -11.37 -1.18 0.16
CA GLY A 124 -11.62 -0.03 1.01
C GLY A 124 -10.76 1.18 0.70
N LEU A 125 -11.02 2.24 1.45
CA LEU A 125 -10.21 3.44 1.46
C LEU A 125 -8.97 3.19 2.32
N LYS A 126 -7.79 3.51 1.78
CA LYS A 126 -6.51 3.46 2.49
C LYS A 126 -6.07 4.88 2.81
N GLY A 127 -5.88 5.16 4.11
CA GLY A 127 -5.12 6.32 4.55
C GLY A 127 -3.63 5.99 4.57
N ARG A 128 -2.76 6.99 4.48
CA ARG A 128 -1.32 6.83 4.68
C ARG A 128 -0.74 8.10 5.25
N ALA A 129 0.02 8.01 6.34
CA ALA A 129 0.70 9.16 6.91
C ALA A 129 2.05 8.72 7.48
N GLY A 130 3.06 9.59 7.39
CA GLY A 130 4.39 9.21 7.85
C GLY A 130 5.47 10.23 7.61
N VAL A 131 6.70 9.74 7.74
CA VAL A 131 7.94 10.48 7.53
C VAL A 131 8.73 9.81 6.42
N ARG A 132 9.25 10.61 5.50
CA ARG A 132 10.11 10.21 4.39
C ARG A 132 11.46 10.90 4.54
N ILE A 133 12.53 10.13 4.52
CA ILE A 133 13.91 10.59 4.61
C ILE A 133 14.59 10.27 3.29
N GLU A 134 15.01 11.27 2.57
CA GLU A 134 15.69 11.17 1.28
C GLU A 134 17.18 11.49 1.46
N SER A 135 18.01 10.51 1.11
CA SER A 135 19.46 10.67 1.15
C SER A 135 20.01 11.12 -0.20
N ASP A 136 21.15 11.79 -0.20
CA ASP A 136 21.91 12.17 -1.42
C ASP A 136 22.34 10.96 -2.28
N ARG A 137 22.33 9.76 -1.71
CA ARG A 137 22.69 8.50 -2.39
C ARG A 137 21.53 7.83 -3.13
N ASN A 138 20.48 8.56 -3.49
CA ASN A 138 19.27 8.03 -4.14
C ASN A 138 18.51 6.99 -3.30
N ILE A 139 18.76 6.92 -1.99
CA ILE A 139 18.03 6.03 -1.09
C ILE A 139 16.97 6.85 -0.38
N THR A 140 15.76 6.31 -0.31
CA THR A 140 14.66 6.85 0.47
C THR A 140 14.23 5.84 1.51
N ILE A 141 14.10 6.29 2.76
CA ILE A 141 13.56 5.50 3.87
C ILE A 141 12.25 6.17 4.28
N THR A 142 11.17 5.40 4.32
CA THR A 142 9.86 5.88 4.71
C THR A 142 9.33 5.07 5.88
N ALA A 143 8.91 5.74 6.94
CA ALA A 143 8.16 5.16 8.03
C ALA A 143 6.74 5.71 8.00
N ALA A 144 5.73 4.84 7.87
CA ALA A 144 4.35 5.24 7.70
C ALA A 144 3.38 4.33 8.46
N VAL A 145 2.19 4.86 8.74
CA VAL A 145 1.01 4.08 9.15
C VAL A 145 -0.02 4.13 8.03
N SER A 146 -0.68 3.01 7.76
CA SER A 146 -1.52 2.85 6.58
C SER A 146 -2.84 2.15 6.91
N PRO A 147 -3.78 2.79 7.66
CA PRO A 147 -5.08 2.19 7.95
C PRO A 147 -5.92 1.98 6.69
N VAL A 148 -6.70 0.90 6.69
CA VAL A 148 -7.69 0.62 5.65
C VAL A 148 -9.09 0.56 6.26
N LEU A 149 -9.98 1.41 5.79
CA LEU A 149 -11.40 1.43 6.11
C LEU A 149 -12.17 0.78 4.95
N GLY A 150 -12.70 -0.42 5.16
CA GLY A 150 -13.32 -1.14 4.05
C GLY A 150 -14.22 -2.28 4.46
N MET A 151 -14.63 -3.00 3.43
CA MET A 151 -15.50 -4.15 3.53
C MET A 151 -14.72 -5.43 3.22
N TYR A 152 -15.11 -6.49 3.88
CA TYR A 152 -14.56 -7.82 3.75
C TYR A 152 -15.62 -8.80 3.29
N LEU A 153 -15.40 -9.45 2.17
CA LEU A 153 -16.29 -10.44 1.55
C LEU A 153 -15.70 -11.84 1.72
N TYR A 154 -16.49 -12.76 2.24
CA TYR A 154 -16.12 -14.17 2.40
C TYR A 154 -17.30 -15.10 2.19
N THR A 155 -17.05 -16.34 1.80
CA THR A 155 -18.10 -17.33 1.61
C THR A 155 -18.28 -18.15 2.88
N LYS A 156 -19.51 -18.28 3.34
CA LYS A 156 -19.91 -19.17 4.42
C LYS A 156 -21.13 -19.97 3.97
N ASP A 157 -21.03 -21.32 4.01
CA ASP A 157 -22.12 -22.24 3.66
C ASP A 157 -22.79 -21.85 2.32
N GLU A 158 -21.95 -21.66 1.27
CA GLU A 158 -22.31 -21.27 -0.10
C GLU A 158 -22.92 -19.85 -0.22
N THR A 159 -23.05 -19.12 0.89
CA THR A 159 -23.56 -17.76 0.90
C THR A 159 -22.42 -16.76 1.01
N VAL A 160 -22.45 -15.70 0.19
CA VAL A 160 -21.51 -14.58 0.31
C VAL A 160 -21.90 -13.71 1.48
N MET A 161 -21.00 -13.58 2.42
CA MET A 161 -21.15 -12.72 3.61
C MET A 161 -20.27 -11.50 3.48
N MET A 162 -20.77 -10.37 3.98
CA MET A 162 -20.05 -9.11 3.99
C MET A 162 -19.95 -8.57 5.40
N ARG A 163 -18.80 -8.02 5.77
CA ARG A 163 -18.57 -7.34 7.05
C ARG A 163 -17.50 -6.25 6.93
N TYR A 164 -17.34 -5.43 7.96
CA TYR A 164 -16.23 -4.51 8.03
C TYR A 164 -14.89 -5.25 8.06
N TYR A 165 -13.91 -4.74 7.31
CA TYR A 165 -12.54 -5.22 7.31
C TYR A 165 -11.83 -4.78 8.60
N ARG A 166 -11.78 -5.66 9.58
CA ARG A 166 -11.32 -5.34 10.94
C ARG A 166 -9.80 -5.18 11.01
N TYR A 167 -9.08 -6.01 10.27
CA TYR A 167 -7.63 -5.97 10.22
C TYR A 167 -7.10 -4.65 9.67
N GLY A 168 -7.82 -4.04 8.73
CA GLY A 168 -7.47 -2.76 8.16
C GLY A 168 -7.36 -1.62 9.19
N LEU A 169 -8.22 -1.63 10.21
CA LEU A 169 -8.13 -0.66 11.31
C LEU A 169 -6.92 -0.91 12.21
N LEU A 170 -6.55 -2.17 12.44
CA LEU A 170 -5.38 -2.52 13.24
C LEU A 170 -4.06 -2.09 12.58
N GLN A 171 -4.04 -1.92 11.25
CA GLN A 171 -2.89 -1.42 10.51
C GLN A 171 -2.49 0.00 10.94
N THR A 172 -3.38 0.76 11.57
CA THR A 172 -3.05 2.05 12.20
C THR A 172 -2.00 1.91 13.30
N LEU A 173 -2.00 0.78 14.01
CA LEU A 173 -1.06 0.48 15.09
C LEU A 173 0.20 -0.25 14.62
N MET A 174 0.31 -0.54 13.33
CA MET A 174 1.38 -1.33 12.74
C MET A 174 2.17 -0.48 11.74
N PRO A 175 3.26 0.16 12.15
CA PRO A 175 4.07 0.95 11.25
C PRO A 175 4.66 0.08 10.13
N GLU A 176 4.71 0.68 8.95
CA GLU A 176 5.35 0.16 7.75
C GLU A 176 6.67 0.89 7.54
N LEU A 177 7.75 0.15 7.38
CA LEU A 177 9.05 0.68 6.98
C LEU A 177 9.29 0.33 5.52
N THR A 178 9.58 1.35 4.70
CA THR A 178 9.91 1.16 3.29
C THR A 178 11.32 1.67 3.02
N ILE A 179 12.10 0.87 2.29
CA ILE A 179 13.40 1.27 1.77
C ILE A 179 13.29 1.23 0.25
N SER A 180 13.56 2.34 -0.42
CA SER A 180 13.44 2.47 -1.86
C SER A 180 14.66 3.17 -2.47
N TYR A 181 14.89 2.87 -3.76
CA TYR A 181 15.91 3.48 -4.60
C TYR A 181 15.24 4.43 -5.59
N ARG A 182 15.75 5.66 -5.70
CA ARG A 182 15.28 6.70 -6.62
C ARG A 182 16.12 6.67 -7.91
N PHE A 183 15.44 6.89 -9.04
CA PHE A 183 16.05 6.94 -10.36
C PHE A 183 15.35 7.94 -11.27
#